data_44c2a196ca7a6ee4b1a7f91dfd281ae5
#
_entry.id   44c2a196ca7a6ee4b1a7f91dfd281ae5
#
_cell.length_a   1.000
_cell.length_b   1.000
_cell.length_c   1.000
_cell.angle_alpha   90.00
_cell.angle_beta   90.00
_cell.angle_gamma   90.00
#
_symmetry.space_group_name_H-M   'P 1'
#
loop_
_entity.id
_entity.type
_entity.pdbx_description
1 polymer ?
#
loop_
_entity_poly.entity_id
_entity_poly.type
_entity_poly.pdbx_seq_one_letter_code
_entity_poly.pdbx_strand_id
1 'polypeptide(L)'
;LLPDMDVPVSPKFCKKVREVEKYLILQNAPFILKTPYSSSGRGLLWLPERKLTTKDRTWIEGALNKQGCISIECALDKYQDFAMEFYSDGNGNIRYEGLSVFGAEKKGAYSGNVLGEQTYLESFFVENFGDKFQQLKETVGEAIRQIYGNIYTGYLGVDMLVYRKKANGEFAIHP
;
A
#
# COMPACT_ATOMS: atom_id res chain seq x y z
N LEU A 1 6.39 -12.39 -5.52
CA LEU A 1 7.16 -11.97 -4.34
C LEU A 1 8.27 -11.07 -4.83
N LEU A 2 8.23 -9.79 -4.44
CA LEU A 2 9.30 -8.84 -4.75
C LEU A 2 10.54 -9.22 -3.94
N PRO A 3 11.72 -9.40 -4.56
CA PRO A 3 12.94 -9.71 -3.84
C PRO A 3 13.40 -8.48 -3.02
N ASP A 4 13.99 -8.71 -1.85
CA ASP A 4 14.60 -7.72 -0.94
C ASP A 4 13.65 -6.85 -0.10
N MET A 5 12.66 -7.43 0.53
CA MET A 5 11.87 -6.69 1.52
C MET A 5 12.14 -7.23 2.93
N ASP A 6 12.91 -6.48 3.71
CA ASP A 6 13.26 -6.78 5.11
C ASP A 6 12.08 -6.68 6.10
N VAL A 7 10.87 -6.44 5.62
CA VAL A 7 9.66 -6.34 6.43
C VAL A 7 8.66 -7.36 5.92
N PRO A 8 7.96 -8.10 6.80
CA PRO A 8 6.87 -8.97 6.38
C PRO A 8 5.78 -8.11 5.73
N VAL A 9 5.73 -8.11 4.40
CA VAL A 9 4.91 -7.21 3.58
C VAL A 9 3.49 -7.71 3.41
N SER A 10 3.26 -8.98 3.75
CA SER A 10 1.92 -9.53 3.67
C SER A 10 1.07 -9.07 4.85
N PRO A 11 -0.05 -8.38 4.60
CA PRO A 11 -0.97 -8.01 5.65
C PRO A 11 -1.50 -9.27 6.33
N LYS A 12 -1.60 -9.24 7.66
CA LYS A 12 -2.28 -10.28 8.42
C LYS A 12 -3.74 -9.92 8.55
N PHE A 13 -4.63 -10.73 7.98
CA PHE A 13 -6.07 -10.55 8.17
C PHE A 13 -6.52 -11.15 9.50
N CYS A 14 -7.24 -10.35 10.28
CA CYS A 14 -7.77 -10.68 11.60
C CYS A 14 -9.30 -10.58 11.57
N LYS A 15 -9.97 -11.58 12.16
CA LYS A 15 -11.43 -11.65 12.33
C LYS A 15 -11.89 -11.46 13.76
N LYS A 16 -10.95 -11.37 14.71
CA LYS A 16 -11.21 -11.22 16.15
C LYS A 16 -10.18 -10.29 16.76
N VAL A 17 -10.58 -9.51 17.77
CA VAL A 17 -9.69 -8.61 18.52
C VAL A 17 -8.46 -9.36 19.07
N ARG A 18 -8.65 -10.55 19.65
CA ARG A 18 -7.56 -11.37 20.18
C ARG A 18 -6.48 -11.75 19.15
N GLU A 19 -6.81 -11.80 17.86
CA GLU A 19 -5.85 -12.08 16.79
C GLU A 19 -4.95 -10.87 16.55
N VAL A 20 -5.52 -9.66 16.61
CA VAL A 20 -4.77 -8.41 16.58
C VAL A 20 -3.81 -8.33 17.76
N GLU A 21 -4.29 -8.57 18.98
CA GLU A 21 -3.47 -8.56 20.18
C GLU A 21 -2.30 -9.54 20.11
N LYS A 22 -2.56 -10.76 19.64
CA LYS A 22 -1.53 -11.76 19.43
C LYS A 22 -0.46 -11.28 18.44
N TYR A 23 -0.85 -10.62 17.37
CA TYR A 23 0.08 -10.10 16.36
C TYR A 23 0.94 -8.97 16.94
N LEU A 24 0.36 -8.05 17.71
CA LEU A 24 1.08 -6.94 18.38
C LEU A 24 2.20 -7.42 19.30
N ILE A 25 2.03 -8.58 19.94
CA ILE A 25 3.04 -9.15 20.85
C ILE A 25 4.22 -9.73 20.07
N LEU A 26 3.97 -10.31 18.89
CA LEU A 26 4.98 -11.03 18.12
C LEU A 26 5.93 -10.12 17.33
N GLN A 27 5.59 -8.88 17.12
CA GLN A 27 6.35 -7.94 16.27
C GLN A 27 6.79 -6.70 17.05
N ASN A 28 7.93 -6.12 16.67
CA ASN A 28 8.51 -4.94 17.33
C ASN A 28 8.45 -3.69 16.45
N ALA A 29 7.26 -3.24 16.08
CA ALA A 29 7.09 -2.06 15.24
C ALA A 29 5.81 -1.32 15.60
N PRO A 30 5.65 -0.03 15.30
CA PRO A 30 4.33 0.57 15.20
C PRO A 30 3.53 -0.15 14.10
N PHE A 31 2.21 -0.17 14.25
CA PHE A 31 1.33 -0.90 13.35
C PHE A 31 0.27 0.02 12.77
N ILE A 32 -0.27 -0.40 11.62
CA ILE A 32 -1.45 0.17 11.02
C ILE A 32 -2.48 -0.94 10.79
N LEU A 33 -3.72 -0.69 11.19
CA LEU A 33 -4.86 -1.53 10.86
C LEU A 33 -5.65 -0.86 9.74
N LYS A 34 -6.13 -1.68 8.79
CA LYS A 34 -6.92 -1.20 7.67
C LYS A 34 -8.21 -2.00 7.57
N THR A 35 -9.32 -1.32 7.31
CA THR A 35 -10.57 -1.98 6.93
C THR A 35 -10.57 -2.30 5.44
N PRO A 36 -11.13 -3.44 4.99
CA PRO A 36 -11.13 -3.85 3.58
C PRO A 36 -11.75 -2.82 2.63
N TYR A 37 -12.83 -2.19 3.07
CA TYR A 37 -13.58 -1.23 2.27
C TYR A 37 -13.58 0.13 2.95
N SER A 38 -12.71 1.02 2.49
CA SER A 38 -12.67 2.39 2.96
C SER A 38 -12.04 3.30 1.89
N SER A 39 -12.18 4.59 2.07
CA SER A 39 -11.57 5.59 1.20
C SER A 39 -11.01 6.74 2.03
N SER A 40 -10.02 7.43 1.48
CA SER A 40 -9.48 8.68 2.03
C SER A 40 -9.03 8.57 3.49
N GLY A 41 -8.39 7.45 3.86
CA GLY A 41 -7.83 7.24 5.21
C GLY A 41 -8.82 6.95 6.34
N ARG A 42 -10.14 6.90 6.06
CA ARG A 42 -11.17 6.73 7.11
C ARG A 42 -11.15 5.36 7.78
N GLY A 43 -10.66 4.35 7.08
CA GLY A 43 -10.55 2.97 7.58
C GLY A 43 -9.20 2.61 8.17
N LEU A 44 -8.42 3.59 8.61
CA LEU A 44 -7.10 3.41 9.17
C LEU A 44 -7.09 3.64 10.68
N LEU A 45 -6.44 2.74 11.41
CA LEU A 45 -6.13 2.91 12.83
C LEU A 45 -4.62 2.73 13.02
N TRP A 46 -3.95 3.77 13.47
CA TRP A 46 -2.54 3.77 13.81
C TRP A 46 -2.33 3.30 15.23
N LEU A 47 -1.50 2.31 15.42
CA LEU A 47 -1.12 1.75 16.73
C LEU A 47 0.37 1.99 16.97
N PRO A 48 0.75 3.10 17.62
CA PRO A 48 2.15 3.38 17.92
C PRO A 48 2.72 2.43 18.98
N GLU A 49 1.85 1.87 19.82
CA GLU A 49 2.20 0.97 20.90
C GLU A 49 1.67 -0.45 20.66
N ARG A 50 2.29 -1.43 21.35
CA ARG A 50 1.89 -2.84 21.28
C ARG A 50 0.66 -3.21 22.10
N LYS A 51 0.03 -2.24 22.72
CA LYS A 51 -1.11 -2.44 23.63
C LYS A 51 -2.31 -1.65 23.13
N LEU A 52 -3.43 -2.33 22.98
CA LEU A 52 -4.69 -1.69 22.63
C LEU A 52 -5.26 -0.91 23.80
N THR A 53 -5.62 0.34 23.58
CA THR A 53 -6.48 1.10 24.48
C THR A 53 -7.94 0.63 24.36
N THR A 54 -8.79 1.05 25.28
CA THR A 54 -10.25 0.81 25.18
C THR A 54 -10.82 1.37 23.88
N LYS A 55 -10.33 2.55 23.45
CA LYS A 55 -10.76 3.21 22.22
C LYS A 55 -10.39 2.42 20.98
N ASP A 56 -9.17 1.85 20.95
CA ASP A 56 -8.71 1.01 19.85
C ASP A 56 -9.56 -0.26 19.75
N ARG A 57 -9.87 -0.90 20.87
CA ARG A 57 -10.75 -2.08 20.92
C ARG A 57 -12.13 -1.76 20.36
N THR A 58 -12.73 -0.66 20.79
CA THR A 58 -14.04 -0.23 20.28
C THR A 58 -14.02 -0.01 18.76
N TRP A 59 -12.96 0.61 18.24
CA TRP A 59 -12.80 0.81 16.81
C TRP A 59 -12.66 -0.53 16.06
N ILE A 60 -11.81 -1.44 16.58
CA ILE A 60 -11.59 -2.77 15.98
C ILE A 60 -12.89 -3.58 15.97
N GLU A 61 -13.62 -3.63 17.09
CA GLU A 61 -14.90 -4.33 17.21
C GLU A 61 -15.93 -3.76 16.22
N GLY A 62 -16.02 -2.43 16.12
CA GLY A 62 -16.90 -1.76 15.16
C GLY A 62 -16.55 -2.08 13.70
N ALA A 63 -15.25 -2.12 13.38
CA ALA A 63 -14.78 -2.48 12.04
C ALA A 63 -15.06 -3.96 11.71
N LEU A 64 -14.79 -4.87 12.64
CA LEU A 64 -15.06 -6.31 12.49
C LEU A 64 -16.56 -6.59 12.34
N ASN A 65 -17.41 -5.92 13.12
CA ASN A 65 -18.87 -6.06 13.02
C ASN A 65 -19.39 -5.57 11.67
N LYS A 66 -18.81 -4.50 11.11
CA LYS A 66 -19.23 -3.94 9.82
C LYS A 66 -18.72 -4.72 8.61
N GLN A 67 -17.47 -5.19 8.65
CA GLN A 67 -16.76 -5.66 7.46
C GLN A 67 -16.20 -7.09 7.60
N GLY A 68 -16.37 -7.72 8.75
CA GLY A 68 -16.00 -9.11 8.99
C GLY A 68 -14.52 -9.37 9.20
N CYS A 69 -13.64 -8.49 8.73
CA CYS A 69 -12.19 -8.61 8.94
C CYS A 69 -11.52 -7.22 8.89
N ILE A 70 -10.29 -7.17 9.40
CA ILE A 70 -9.35 -6.05 9.25
C ILE A 70 -7.98 -6.62 8.91
N SER A 71 -7.14 -5.86 8.21
CA SER A 71 -5.71 -6.18 8.10
C SER A 71 -4.90 -5.48 9.17
N ILE A 72 -3.79 -6.09 9.58
CA ILE A 72 -2.76 -5.48 10.43
C ILE A 72 -1.41 -5.62 9.74
N GLU A 73 -0.67 -4.54 9.68
CA GLU A 73 0.61 -4.41 9.00
C GLU A 73 1.58 -3.61 9.88
N CYS A 74 2.90 -3.81 9.69
CA CYS A 74 3.89 -2.92 10.26
C CYS A 74 3.79 -1.55 9.58
N ALA A 75 3.76 -0.48 10.36
CA ALA A 75 3.81 0.87 9.83
C ALA A 75 5.19 1.16 9.26
N LEU A 76 5.24 1.59 8.02
CA LEU A 76 6.46 1.94 7.31
C LEU A 76 6.79 3.42 7.50
N ASP A 77 8.09 3.77 7.43
CA ASP A 77 8.57 5.16 7.40
C ASP A 77 8.33 5.72 6.00
N LYS A 78 7.08 6.07 5.74
CA LYS A 78 6.61 6.52 4.43
C LYS A 78 7.29 7.81 4.00
N TYR A 79 7.81 7.81 2.78
CA TYR A 79 8.39 8.98 2.12
C TYR A 79 7.41 9.60 1.12
N GLN A 80 6.84 8.79 0.20
CA GLN A 80 5.99 9.27 -0.89
C GLN A 80 4.91 8.24 -1.24
N ASP A 81 3.68 8.70 -1.45
CA ASP A 81 2.62 7.90 -2.06
C ASP A 81 2.62 8.10 -3.58
N PHE A 82 2.38 7.05 -4.34
CA PHE A 82 2.23 7.10 -5.78
C PHE A 82 1.35 5.95 -6.28
N ALA A 83 0.83 6.06 -7.49
CA ALA A 83 0.18 4.96 -8.20
C ALA A 83 0.85 4.74 -9.56
N MET A 84 0.89 3.48 -10.00
CA MET A 84 1.15 3.12 -11.39
C MET A 84 -0.19 2.99 -12.09
N GLU A 85 -0.36 3.76 -13.16
CA GLU A 85 -1.59 3.80 -13.94
C GLU A 85 -1.46 2.91 -15.17
N PHE A 86 -2.49 2.12 -15.43
CA PHE A 86 -2.55 1.19 -16.55
C PHE A 86 -3.90 1.30 -17.27
N TYR A 87 -3.92 0.91 -18.53
CA TYR A 87 -5.14 0.73 -19.31
C TYR A 87 -5.25 -0.73 -19.78
N SER A 88 -6.41 -1.32 -19.55
CA SER A 88 -6.78 -2.65 -20.08
C SER A 88 -7.76 -2.48 -21.24
N ASP A 89 -7.53 -3.17 -22.36
CA ASP A 89 -8.45 -3.20 -23.49
C ASP A 89 -9.53 -4.31 -23.40
N GLY A 90 -9.46 -5.15 -22.34
CA GLY A 90 -10.36 -6.28 -22.15
C GLY A 90 -10.06 -7.50 -23.01
N ASN A 91 -9.01 -7.46 -23.84
CA ASN A 91 -8.59 -8.53 -24.74
C ASN A 91 -7.19 -9.08 -24.40
N GLY A 92 -6.78 -8.91 -23.16
CA GLY A 92 -5.49 -9.38 -22.65
C GLY A 92 -4.34 -8.38 -22.78
N ASN A 93 -4.54 -7.20 -23.37
CA ASN A 93 -3.49 -6.19 -23.46
C ASN A 93 -3.59 -5.20 -22.30
N ILE A 94 -2.47 -5.02 -21.61
CA ILE A 94 -2.29 -4.03 -20.54
C ILE A 94 -1.19 -3.06 -20.97
N ARG A 95 -1.51 -1.76 -20.95
CA ARG A 95 -0.56 -0.69 -21.27
C ARG A 95 -0.31 0.16 -20.04
N TYR A 96 0.97 0.42 -19.75
CA TYR A 96 1.36 1.40 -18.74
C TYR A 96 1.09 2.81 -19.26
N GLU A 97 0.39 3.63 -18.48
CA GLU A 97 0.00 5.00 -18.85
C GLU A 97 0.85 6.07 -18.14
N GLY A 98 1.47 5.71 -17.01
CA GLY A 98 2.32 6.64 -16.27
C GLY A 98 2.22 6.51 -14.76
N LEU A 99 2.83 7.49 -14.07
CA LEU A 99 2.74 7.65 -12.62
C LEU A 99 1.76 8.75 -12.24
N SER A 100 1.03 8.49 -11.16
CA SER A 100 0.32 9.48 -10.35
C SER A 100 1.06 9.61 -9.03
N VAL A 101 1.72 10.74 -8.79
CA VAL A 101 2.42 11.03 -7.52
C VAL A 101 1.52 11.93 -6.69
N PHE A 102 1.21 11.52 -5.47
CA PHE A 102 0.27 12.23 -4.63
C PHE A 102 0.72 12.31 -3.17
N GLY A 103 0.16 13.29 -2.47
CA GLY A 103 0.37 13.45 -1.04
C GLY A 103 -0.78 12.88 -0.24
N ALA A 104 -0.45 12.36 0.94
CA ALA A 104 -1.43 12.06 1.97
C ALA A 104 -0.96 12.65 3.30
N GLU A 105 -1.90 13.22 4.06
CA GLU A 105 -1.66 13.71 5.40
C GLU A 105 -1.24 12.55 6.34
N LYS A 106 -0.70 12.89 7.54
CA LYS A 106 -0.24 11.91 8.55
C LYS A 106 -1.28 10.83 8.89
N LYS A 107 -2.57 11.12 8.71
CA LYS A 107 -3.67 10.16 8.96
C LYS A 107 -4.18 9.46 7.70
N GLY A 108 -3.49 9.62 6.56
CA GLY A 108 -3.83 8.97 5.29
C GLY A 108 -4.89 9.69 4.46
N ALA A 109 -5.32 10.90 4.85
CA ALA A 109 -6.22 11.70 4.04
C ALA A 109 -5.47 12.25 2.82
N TYR A 110 -6.03 12.06 1.62
CA TYR A 110 -5.49 12.58 0.37
C TYR A 110 -5.38 14.11 0.41
N SER A 111 -4.22 14.65 0.02
CA SER A 111 -3.94 16.09 0.03
C SER A 111 -3.75 16.72 -1.35
N GLY A 112 -3.63 15.92 -2.40
CA GLY A 112 -3.51 16.39 -3.79
C GLY A 112 -2.48 15.61 -4.60
N ASN A 113 -2.53 15.78 -5.94
CA ASN A 113 -1.55 15.22 -6.88
C ASN A 113 -0.48 16.25 -7.25
N VAL A 114 0.72 15.74 -7.53
CA VAL A 114 1.77 16.49 -8.23
C VAL A 114 1.45 16.48 -9.72
N LEU A 115 1.34 17.67 -10.32
CA LEU A 115 1.15 17.81 -11.76
C LEU A 115 2.51 18.07 -12.42
N GLY A 116 2.84 17.31 -13.45
CA GLY A 116 4.10 17.42 -14.18
C GLY A 116 4.19 16.46 -15.35
N GLU A 117 5.20 16.62 -16.17
CA GLU A 117 5.52 15.67 -17.23
C GLU A 117 5.94 14.31 -16.63
N GLN A 118 5.62 13.22 -17.29
CA GLN A 118 5.91 11.87 -16.78
C GLN A 118 7.41 11.63 -16.58
N THR A 119 8.26 12.15 -17.45
CA THR A 119 9.72 12.12 -17.30
C THR A 119 10.20 12.76 -15.99
N TYR A 120 9.58 13.85 -15.58
CA TYR A 120 9.88 14.50 -14.30
C TYR A 120 9.36 13.66 -13.13
N LEU A 121 8.12 13.17 -13.19
CA LEU A 121 7.54 12.35 -12.12
C LEU A 121 8.29 11.03 -11.92
N GLU A 122 8.80 10.43 -13.00
CA GLU A 122 9.58 9.19 -12.94
C GLU A 122 11.05 9.39 -12.55
N SER A 123 11.61 10.62 -12.66
CA SER A 123 13.04 10.87 -12.42
C SER A 123 13.52 10.37 -11.07
N PHE A 124 12.76 10.66 -9.99
CA PHE A 124 13.07 10.16 -8.65
C PHE A 124 13.16 8.63 -8.59
N PHE A 125 12.26 7.93 -9.25
CA PHE A 125 12.21 6.46 -9.24
C PHE A 125 13.36 5.86 -10.06
N VAL A 126 13.67 6.45 -11.20
CA VAL A 126 14.79 6.03 -12.05
C VAL A 126 16.13 6.23 -11.31
N GLU A 127 16.32 7.39 -10.66
CA GLU A 127 17.53 7.69 -9.90
C GLU A 127 17.75 6.78 -8.71
N ASN A 128 16.68 6.42 -7.98
CA ASN A 128 16.81 5.65 -6.74
C ASN A 128 16.68 4.13 -6.93
N PHE A 129 16.03 3.67 -8.00
CA PHE A 129 15.73 2.25 -8.20
C PHE A 129 16.28 1.68 -9.52
N GLY A 130 16.62 2.53 -10.49
CA GLY A 130 17.18 2.09 -11.78
C GLY A 130 16.32 1.03 -12.47
N ASP A 131 16.96 -0.05 -12.94
CA ASP A 131 16.31 -1.16 -13.64
C ASP A 131 15.22 -1.86 -12.80
N LYS A 132 15.32 -1.82 -11.47
CA LYS A 132 14.31 -2.41 -10.57
C LYS A 132 12.96 -1.73 -10.72
N PHE A 133 12.94 -0.42 -11.01
CA PHE A 133 11.70 0.30 -11.27
C PHE A 133 11.03 -0.14 -12.57
N GLN A 134 11.81 -0.38 -13.63
CA GLN A 134 11.30 -0.92 -14.87
C GLN A 134 10.75 -2.35 -14.70
N GLN A 135 11.48 -3.21 -14.00
CA GLN A 135 11.03 -4.56 -13.66
C GLN A 135 9.74 -4.55 -12.83
N LEU A 136 9.58 -3.58 -11.92
CA LEU A 136 8.35 -3.41 -11.14
C LEU A 136 7.16 -3.07 -12.06
N LYS A 137 7.31 -2.14 -13.02
CA LYS A 137 6.26 -1.81 -13.99
C LYS A 137 5.81 -3.06 -14.76
N GLU A 138 6.75 -3.86 -15.24
CA GLU A 138 6.48 -5.09 -15.98
C GLU A 138 5.77 -6.13 -15.11
N THR A 139 6.25 -6.33 -13.88
CA THR A 139 5.66 -7.29 -12.92
C THR A 139 4.22 -6.92 -12.57
N VAL A 140 3.97 -5.64 -12.31
CA VAL A 140 2.62 -5.14 -11.97
C VAL A 140 1.70 -5.25 -13.18
N GLY A 141 2.16 -4.84 -14.36
CA GLY A 141 1.40 -4.98 -15.62
C GLY A 141 1.02 -6.43 -15.91
N GLU A 142 1.95 -7.36 -15.71
CA GLU A 142 1.69 -8.79 -15.88
C GLU A 142 0.66 -9.32 -14.86
N ALA A 143 0.76 -8.91 -13.58
CA ALA A 143 -0.21 -9.28 -12.57
C ALA A 143 -1.63 -8.76 -12.90
N ILE A 144 -1.74 -7.51 -13.37
CA ILE A 144 -3.00 -6.93 -13.84
C ILE A 144 -3.53 -7.72 -15.03
N ARG A 145 -2.67 -8.07 -16.00
CA ARG A 145 -3.05 -8.85 -17.19
C ARG A 145 -3.65 -10.20 -16.80
N GLN A 146 -3.04 -10.91 -15.86
CA GLN A 146 -3.52 -12.22 -15.41
C GLN A 146 -4.86 -12.15 -14.69
N ILE A 147 -5.12 -11.08 -13.93
CA ILE A 147 -6.34 -10.95 -13.12
C ILE A 147 -7.46 -10.29 -13.92
N TYR A 148 -7.17 -9.22 -14.64
CA TYR A 148 -8.17 -8.32 -15.22
C TYR A 148 -8.16 -8.27 -16.76
N GLY A 149 -7.09 -8.75 -17.42
CA GLY A 149 -6.86 -8.52 -18.84
C GLY A 149 -7.98 -8.94 -19.77
N ASN A 150 -8.72 -10.02 -19.44
CA ASN A 150 -9.82 -10.54 -20.26
C ASN A 150 -11.22 -10.24 -19.68
N ILE A 151 -11.31 -9.53 -18.57
CA ILE A 151 -12.61 -9.31 -17.88
C ILE A 151 -12.90 -7.84 -17.60
N TYR A 152 -11.93 -6.95 -17.81
CA TYR A 152 -12.08 -5.54 -17.54
C TYR A 152 -11.52 -4.68 -18.67
N THR A 153 -12.27 -3.66 -19.09
CA THR A 153 -11.82 -2.64 -20.02
C THR A 153 -11.86 -1.27 -19.35
N GLY A 154 -10.73 -0.57 -19.32
CA GLY A 154 -10.63 0.75 -18.70
C GLY A 154 -9.33 0.98 -17.96
N TYR A 155 -9.27 2.08 -17.23
CA TYR A 155 -8.11 2.46 -16.43
C TYR A 155 -8.07 1.72 -15.10
N LEU A 156 -6.87 1.39 -14.64
CA LEU A 156 -6.56 0.71 -13.39
C LEU A 156 -5.38 1.41 -12.75
N GLY A 157 -5.50 1.81 -11.48
CA GLY A 157 -4.41 2.32 -10.66
C GLY A 157 -3.97 1.28 -9.63
N VAL A 158 -2.66 1.16 -9.43
CA VAL A 158 -2.10 0.37 -8.33
C VAL A 158 -1.39 1.33 -7.38
N ASP A 159 -2.02 1.57 -6.24
CA ASP A 159 -1.47 2.42 -5.19
C ASP A 159 -0.26 1.76 -4.54
N MET A 160 0.80 2.54 -4.38
CA MET A 160 2.07 2.12 -3.80
C MET A 160 2.63 3.23 -2.92
N LEU A 161 3.62 2.89 -2.13
CA LEU A 161 4.38 3.90 -1.38
C LEU A 161 5.89 3.63 -1.45
N VAL A 162 6.65 4.71 -1.47
CA VAL A 162 8.08 4.70 -1.17
C VAL A 162 8.25 4.88 0.33
N TYR A 163 9.11 4.07 0.93
CA TYR A 163 9.47 4.18 2.35
C TYR A 163 10.97 4.07 2.56
N ARG A 164 11.46 4.53 3.72
CA ARG A 164 12.84 4.36 4.14
C ARG A 164 13.00 3.10 4.96
N LYS A 165 13.95 2.25 4.59
CA LYS A 165 14.33 1.07 5.37
C LYS A 165 15.01 1.53 6.67
N LYS A 166 14.58 0.99 7.82
CA LYS A 166 15.18 1.33 9.13
C LYS A 166 16.64 0.95 9.26
N ALA A 167 17.07 -0.10 8.57
CA ALA A 167 18.41 -0.66 8.70
C ALA A 167 19.50 0.26 8.12
N ASN A 168 19.26 0.91 6.99
CA ASN A 168 20.29 1.64 6.23
C ASN A 168 19.82 2.97 5.63
N GLY A 169 18.55 3.34 5.82
CA GLY A 169 17.97 4.57 5.26
C GLY A 169 17.67 4.53 3.77
N GLU A 170 17.95 3.41 3.08
CA GLU A 170 17.65 3.24 1.66
C GLU A 170 16.15 3.27 1.39
N PHE A 171 15.79 3.75 0.20
CA PHE A 171 14.41 3.70 -0.27
C PHE A 171 14.02 2.29 -0.71
N ALA A 172 12.76 1.96 -0.44
CA ALA A 172 12.10 0.77 -0.97
C ALA A 172 10.66 1.09 -1.36
N ILE A 173 10.09 0.29 -2.23
CA ILE A 173 8.71 0.42 -2.69
C ILE A 173 7.87 -0.70 -2.05
N HIS A 174 6.68 -0.33 -1.60
CA HIS A 174 5.65 -1.24 -1.10
C HIS A 174 4.37 -1.02 -1.89
N PRO A 175 3.83 -2.04 -2.56
CA PRO A 175 2.52 -2.02 -3.20
C PRO A 175 1.37 -2.12 -2.20
#